data_f2ce6c785f6dc11c0ed499342c48ac03
#
_entry.id   f2ce6c785f6dc11c0ed499342c48ac03
#
_cell.length_a   1.000
_cell.length_b   1.000
_cell.length_c   1.000
_cell.angle_alpha   90.00
_cell.angle_beta   90.00
_cell.angle_gamma   90.00
#
_symmetry.space_group_name_H-M   'P 1'
#
loop_
_entity.id
_entity.type
_entity.pdbx_description
1 polymer ?
#
loop_
_entity_poly.entity_id
_entity_poly.type
_entity_poly.pdbx_seq_one_letter_code
_entity_poly.pdbx_strand_id
1 'polypeptide(L)'
;MLKPMGLRLSAEKTRLTHIDEGFDFLGWHIHRRQIRGRRAGTTAVYTYPSAKSLASIMDKVRRLTRRSSHQTLADPLRRLNPLLRGWCTYFQHGVSKRLFSYLDHFAFWRIVGWLKKRHPKLNMGTLIRRHLPGWEIRAEGVEFYRCWQHSVTRYRYRGTKIPTPWGPAQTA
;
A
#
# COMPACT_ATOMS: atom_id res chain seq x y z
N MET A 1 20.85 26.17 -10.72
CA MET A 1 21.46 25.31 -9.69
C MET A 1 22.09 24.00 -10.20
N LEU A 2 21.58 23.35 -11.25
CA LEU A 2 22.12 22.08 -11.75
C LEU A 2 23.31 22.22 -12.72
N LYS A 3 23.38 23.34 -13.47
CA LYS A 3 24.44 23.62 -14.46
C LYS A 3 25.87 23.56 -13.90
N PRO A 4 26.16 24.09 -12.67
CA PRO A 4 27.52 24.03 -12.11
C PRO A 4 27.99 22.62 -11.81
N MET A 5 27.06 21.66 -11.63
CA MET A 5 27.34 20.25 -11.36
C MET A 5 27.38 19.40 -12.63
N GLY A 6 27.31 19.98 -13.83
CA GLY A 6 27.29 19.26 -15.09
C GLY A 6 25.96 18.52 -15.37
N LEU A 7 24.94 18.71 -14.53
CA LEU A 7 23.64 18.04 -14.67
C LEU A 7 22.70 18.84 -15.55
N ARG A 8 22.01 18.15 -16.45
CA ARG A 8 20.97 18.72 -17.31
C ARG A 8 19.64 18.00 -17.08
N LEU A 9 18.56 18.78 -17.01
CA LEU A 9 17.21 18.20 -17.06
C LEU A 9 16.93 17.66 -18.46
N SER A 10 16.45 16.43 -18.56
CA SER A 10 15.97 15.87 -19.82
C SER A 10 14.61 16.48 -20.12
N ALA A 11 14.48 17.20 -21.23
CA ALA A 11 13.22 17.81 -21.66
C ALA A 11 12.11 16.75 -21.84
N GLU A 12 12.46 15.57 -22.35
CA GLU A 12 11.52 14.46 -22.56
C GLU A 12 11.01 13.83 -21.25
N LYS A 13 11.82 13.87 -20.18
CA LYS A 13 11.51 13.24 -18.88
C LYS A 13 11.03 14.23 -17.84
N THR A 14 11.18 15.54 -18.09
CA THR A 14 10.76 16.60 -17.17
C THR A 14 9.36 17.06 -17.51
N ARG A 15 8.42 16.82 -16.59
CA ARG A 15 7.04 17.27 -16.73
C ARG A 15 6.70 18.23 -15.61
N LEU A 16 6.19 19.39 -15.94
CA LEU A 16 5.55 20.31 -14.99
C LEU A 16 4.10 19.88 -14.83
N THR A 17 3.70 19.56 -13.62
CA THR A 17 2.33 19.15 -13.30
C THR A 17 1.79 20.00 -12.16
N HIS A 18 0.58 20.52 -12.31
CA HIS A 18 -0.07 21.26 -11.24
C HIS A 18 -0.51 20.30 -10.13
N ILE A 19 -0.39 20.73 -8.86
CA ILE A 19 -0.70 19.87 -7.69
C ILE A 19 -2.18 19.47 -7.63
N ASP A 20 -3.07 20.23 -8.26
CA ASP A 20 -4.51 19.90 -8.33
C ASP A 20 -4.80 18.79 -9.36
N GLU A 21 -3.95 18.59 -10.35
CA GLU A 21 -4.02 17.46 -11.26
C GLU A 21 -3.51 16.18 -10.60
N GLY A 22 -2.63 16.34 -9.61
CA GLY A 22 -1.95 15.25 -8.94
C GLY A 22 -0.83 14.63 -9.76
N PHE A 23 0.11 13.99 -9.08
CA PHE A 23 1.22 13.28 -9.71
C PHE A 23 1.69 12.12 -8.85
N ASP A 24 2.33 11.16 -9.50
CA ASP A 24 2.91 10.00 -8.84
C ASP A 24 4.40 10.23 -8.57
N PHE A 25 4.82 10.05 -7.32
CA PHE A 25 6.21 10.15 -6.90
C PHE A 25 6.55 9.06 -5.88
N LEU A 26 7.60 8.28 -6.14
CA LEU A 26 8.06 7.18 -5.28
C LEU A 26 6.94 6.24 -4.82
N GLY A 27 6.02 5.92 -5.72
CA GLY A 27 4.89 5.03 -5.43
C GLY A 27 3.71 5.70 -4.71
N TRP A 28 3.83 6.97 -4.38
CA TRP A 28 2.76 7.79 -3.85
C TRP A 28 2.07 8.57 -4.95
N HIS A 29 0.74 8.71 -4.86
CA HIS A 29 -0.03 9.70 -5.60
C HIS A 29 -0.26 10.91 -4.70
N ILE A 30 0.21 12.07 -5.12
CA ILE A 30 0.13 13.34 -4.37
C ILE A 30 -0.85 14.25 -5.08
N HIS A 31 -1.83 14.79 -4.35
CA HIS A 31 -2.92 15.53 -4.96
C HIS A 31 -3.54 16.50 -3.93
N ARG A 32 -3.82 17.74 -4.32
CA ARG A 32 -4.53 18.72 -3.51
C ARG A 32 -6.04 18.59 -3.74
N ARG A 33 -6.79 18.50 -2.66
CA ARG A 33 -8.26 18.44 -2.69
C ARG A 33 -8.89 19.40 -1.69
N GLN A 34 -10.10 19.83 -2.00
CA GLN A 34 -10.94 20.54 -1.05
C GLN A 34 -11.35 19.63 0.10
N ILE A 35 -11.29 20.14 1.32
CA ILE A 35 -11.73 19.43 2.52
C ILE A 35 -13.26 19.49 2.57
N ARG A 36 -13.87 18.33 2.83
CA ARG A 36 -15.33 18.23 3.04
C ARG A 36 -15.65 18.33 4.54
N GLY A 37 -16.87 18.80 4.87
CA GLY A 37 -17.36 18.91 6.25
C GLY A 37 -17.10 20.27 6.88
N ARG A 38 -16.87 20.31 8.22
CA ARG A 38 -16.75 21.57 9.00
C ARG A 38 -15.68 22.56 8.51
N ARG A 39 -14.71 22.11 7.72
CA ARG A 39 -13.66 22.92 7.10
C ARG A 39 -13.85 23.04 5.59
N ALA A 40 -15.11 22.98 5.11
CA ALA A 40 -15.42 23.18 3.70
C ALA A 40 -14.85 24.51 3.21
N GLY A 41 -14.33 24.54 1.97
CA GLY A 41 -13.69 25.72 1.41
C GLY A 41 -12.16 25.80 1.62
N THR A 42 -11.58 24.99 2.50
CA THR A 42 -10.11 24.88 2.62
C THR A 42 -9.59 23.72 1.79
N THR A 43 -8.33 23.83 1.34
CA THR A 43 -7.66 22.76 0.59
C THR A 43 -6.63 22.04 1.45
N ALA A 44 -6.41 20.76 1.19
CA ALA A 44 -5.34 19.99 1.80
C ALA A 44 -4.67 19.07 0.77
N VAL A 45 -3.38 18.86 0.95
CA VAL A 45 -2.62 17.90 0.16
C VAL A 45 -2.77 16.52 0.78
N TYR A 46 -3.18 15.57 -0.04
CA TYR A 46 -3.32 14.18 0.34
C TYR A 46 -2.29 13.34 -0.41
N THR A 47 -1.78 12.33 0.28
CA THR A 47 -0.89 11.32 -0.28
C THR A 47 -1.56 9.95 -0.17
N TYR A 48 -1.63 9.24 -1.29
CA TYR A 48 -2.20 7.89 -1.39
C TYR A 48 -1.18 6.94 -2.00
N PRO A 49 -1.22 5.64 -1.73
CA PRO A 49 -0.51 4.68 -2.56
C PRO A 49 -0.98 4.82 -4.02
N SER A 50 -0.06 4.94 -4.97
CA SER A 50 -0.41 5.07 -6.38
C SER A 50 -1.05 3.79 -6.93
N ALA A 51 -1.87 3.91 -7.97
CA ALA A 51 -2.48 2.76 -8.64
C ALA A 51 -1.43 1.76 -9.13
N LYS A 52 -0.29 2.26 -9.64
CA LYS A 52 0.85 1.44 -10.07
C LYS A 52 1.46 0.65 -8.91
N SER A 53 1.59 1.27 -7.74
CA SER A 53 2.11 0.62 -6.54
C SER A 53 1.17 -0.48 -6.04
N LEU A 54 -0.15 -0.21 -6.03
CA LEU A 54 -1.16 -1.20 -5.68
C LEU A 54 -1.17 -2.37 -6.67
N ALA A 55 -1.15 -2.11 -7.97
CA ALA A 55 -1.09 -3.15 -9.00
C ALA A 55 0.15 -4.03 -8.84
N SER A 56 1.31 -3.42 -8.57
CA SER A 56 2.57 -4.14 -8.36
C SER A 56 2.52 -5.11 -7.19
N ILE A 57 1.99 -4.67 -6.02
CA ILE A 57 1.86 -5.57 -4.85
C ILE A 57 0.86 -6.70 -5.13
N MET A 58 -0.27 -6.40 -5.77
CA MET A 58 -1.26 -7.41 -6.15
C MET A 58 -0.68 -8.45 -7.10
N ASP A 59 0.17 -8.06 -8.04
CA ASP A 59 0.85 -9.01 -8.93
C ASP A 59 1.87 -9.89 -8.20
N LYS A 60 2.56 -9.34 -7.22
CA LYS A 60 3.43 -10.14 -6.35
C LYS A 60 2.62 -11.17 -5.54
N VAL A 61 1.47 -10.78 -4.98
CA VAL A 61 0.53 -11.68 -4.29
C VAL A 61 0.04 -12.77 -5.24
N ARG A 62 -0.38 -12.41 -6.47
CA ARG A 62 -0.82 -13.39 -7.50
C ARG A 62 0.29 -14.41 -7.80
N ARG A 63 1.53 -13.94 -8.00
CA ARG A 63 2.67 -14.84 -8.29
C ARG A 63 2.96 -15.81 -7.16
N LEU A 64 2.93 -15.35 -5.91
CA LEU A 64 3.15 -16.21 -4.75
C LEU A 64 2.04 -17.25 -4.56
N THR A 65 0.80 -16.89 -4.90
CA THR A 65 -0.37 -17.78 -4.77
C THR A 65 -0.67 -18.62 -6.02
N ARG A 66 0.13 -18.51 -7.07
CA ARG A 66 0.02 -19.38 -8.28
C ARG A 66 0.72 -20.73 -8.14
N ARG A 67 1.70 -20.82 -7.23
CA ARG A 67 2.58 -21.99 -7.16
C ARG A 67 1.88 -23.27 -6.67
N SER A 68 2.46 -24.37 -7.12
CA SER A 68 1.95 -25.73 -7.17
C SER A 68 1.62 -26.37 -5.82
N SER A 69 0.97 -27.53 -5.93
CA SER A 69 0.39 -28.42 -4.92
C SER A 69 1.33 -28.95 -3.84
N HIS A 70 2.64 -28.75 -3.94
CA HIS A 70 3.62 -29.41 -3.06
C HIS A 70 4.03 -28.59 -1.83
N GLN A 71 3.55 -27.37 -1.69
CA GLN A 71 3.87 -26.51 -0.53
C GLN A 71 2.79 -26.66 0.54
N THR A 72 3.19 -26.61 1.81
CA THR A 72 2.24 -26.49 2.91
C THR A 72 1.57 -25.10 2.91
N LEU A 73 0.49 -24.93 3.65
CA LEU A 73 -0.14 -23.59 3.78
C LEU A 73 0.80 -22.58 4.44
N ALA A 74 1.72 -23.03 5.28
CA ALA A 74 2.69 -22.16 5.94
C ALA A 74 3.68 -21.51 4.96
N ASP A 75 4.06 -22.20 3.89
CA ASP A 75 5.04 -21.69 2.93
C ASP A 75 4.59 -20.41 2.22
N PRO A 76 3.40 -20.35 1.59
CA PRO A 76 2.93 -19.09 1.03
C PRO A 76 2.73 -18.02 2.09
N LEU A 77 2.34 -18.35 3.33
CA LEU A 77 2.20 -17.37 4.41
C LEU A 77 3.54 -16.77 4.81
N ARG A 78 4.59 -17.59 4.99
CA ARG A 78 5.94 -17.11 5.31
C ARG A 78 6.49 -16.13 4.28
N ARG A 79 6.13 -16.32 3.01
CA ARG A 79 6.56 -15.42 1.91
C ARG A 79 5.65 -14.19 1.75
N LEU A 80 4.36 -14.35 1.98
CA LEU A 80 3.37 -13.30 1.79
C LEU A 80 3.38 -12.27 2.92
N ASN A 81 3.49 -12.73 4.17
CA ASN A 81 3.43 -11.86 5.34
C ASN A 81 4.49 -10.74 5.35
N PRO A 82 5.79 -11.00 5.09
CA PRO A 82 6.79 -9.94 5.00
C PRO A 82 6.50 -8.95 3.88
N LEU A 83 6.01 -9.46 2.73
CA LEU A 83 5.67 -8.64 1.59
C LEU A 83 4.52 -7.67 1.91
N LEU A 84 3.43 -8.16 2.51
CA LEU A 84 2.28 -7.36 2.90
C LEU A 84 2.64 -6.37 4.01
N ARG A 85 3.37 -6.82 5.03
CA ARG A 85 3.84 -5.97 6.13
C ARG A 85 4.72 -4.84 5.63
N GLY A 86 5.71 -5.13 4.80
CA GLY A 86 6.62 -4.13 4.24
C GLY A 86 5.87 -3.08 3.41
N TRP A 87 4.89 -3.49 2.60
CA TRP A 87 4.06 -2.56 1.84
C TRP A 87 3.19 -1.68 2.75
N CYS A 88 2.53 -2.26 3.76
CA CYS A 88 1.74 -1.50 4.73
C CYS A 88 2.61 -0.52 5.53
N THR A 89 3.79 -0.93 5.99
CA THR A 89 4.73 -0.08 6.72
C THR A 89 5.20 1.10 5.86
N TYR A 90 5.50 0.87 4.58
CA TYR A 90 5.89 1.94 3.67
C TYR A 90 4.77 2.98 3.48
N PHE A 91 3.52 2.51 3.35
CA PHE A 91 2.37 3.38 3.07
C PHE A 91 1.56 3.79 4.32
N GLN A 92 2.05 3.54 5.53
CA GLN A 92 1.32 3.86 6.76
C GLN A 92 1.15 5.36 7.03
N HIS A 93 1.98 6.20 6.40
CA HIS A 93 1.97 7.66 6.65
C HIS A 93 1.00 8.44 5.77
N GLY A 94 0.35 7.79 4.81
CA GLY A 94 -0.62 8.40 3.91
C GLY A 94 -2.08 8.06 4.22
N VAL A 95 -2.96 8.40 3.29
CA VAL A 95 -4.39 8.03 3.33
C VAL A 95 -4.55 6.61 2.79
N SER A 96 -4.12 5.60 3.54
CA SER A 96 -3.92 4.24 3.02
C SER A 96 -4.90 3.21 3.58
N LYS A 97 -5.68 3.53 4.63
CA LYS A 97 -6.52 2.56 5.36
C LYS A 97 -7.47 1.79 4.45
N ARG A 98 -8.13 2.48 3.52
CA ARG A 98 -9.03 1.85 2.55
C ARG A 98 -8.30 0.85 1.64
N LEU A 99 -7.09 1.21 1.19
CA LEU A 99 -6.27 0.35 0.35
C LEU A 99 -5.69 -0.84 1.11
N PHE A 100 -5.39 -0.66 2.40
CA PHE A 100 -5.00 -1.78 3.28
C PHE A 100 -6.12 -2.81 3.41
N SER A 101 -7.37 -2.35 3.65
CA SER A 101 -8.53 -3.25 3.70
C SER A 101 -8.78 -3.95 2.36
N TYR A 102 -8.61 -3.23 1.26
CA TYR A 102 -8.75 -3.80 -0.08
C TYR A 102 -7.68 -4.87 -0.36
N LEU A 103 -6.41 -4.57 -0.05
CA LEU A 103 -5.30 -5.51 -0.22
C LEU A 103 -5.45 -6.75 0.67
N ASP A 104 -5.91 -6.55 1.92
CA ASP A 104 -6.21 -7.63 2.86
C ASP A 104 -7.25 -8.60 2.28
N HIS A 105 -8.37 -8.06 1.83
CA HIS A 105 -9.45 -8.83 1.20
C HIS A 105 -8.94 -9.58 -0.03
N PHE A 106 -8.22 -8.90 -0.90
CA PHE A 106 -7.64 -9.50 -2.09
C PHE A 106 -6.69 -10.65 -1.75
N ALA A 107 -5.74 -10.43 -0.83
CA ALA A 107 -4.76 -11.44 -0.44
C ALA A 107 -5.41 -12.65 0.26
N PHE A 108 -6.40 -12.40 1.13
CA PHE A 108 -7.19 -13.43 1.77
C PHE A 108 -7.84 -14.38 0.75
N TRP A 109 -8.60 -13.82 -0.20
CA TRP A 109 -9.27 -14.64 -1.21
C TRP A 109 -8.32 -15.32 -2.19
N ARG A 110 -7.13 -14.76 -2.40
CA ARG A 110 -6.08 -15.45 -3.16
C ARG A 110 -5.58 -16.71 -2.43
N ILE A 111 -5.44 -16.68 -1.11
CA ILE A 111 -5.06 -17.86 -0.32
C ILE A 111 -6.20 -18.88 -0.29
N VAL A 112 -7.44 -18.43 -0.11
CA VAL A 112 -8.62 -19.31 -0.18
C VAL A 112 -8.71 -20.01 -1.54
N GLY A 113 -8.52 -19.28 -2.63
CA GLY A 113 -8.48 -19.83 -3.97
C GLY A 113 -7.32 -20.81 -4.19
N TRP A 114 -6.17 -20.58 -3.57
CA TRP A 114 -5.05 -21.52 -3.56
C TRP A 114 -5.41 -22.80 -2.80
N LEU A 115 -6.02 -22.70 -1.62
CA LEU A 115 -6.53 -23.85 -0.87
C LEU A 115 -7.57 -24.64 -1.65
N LYS A 116 -8.51 -23.97 -2.33
CA LYS A 116 -9.53 -24.64 -3.16
C LYS A 116 -8.92 -25.44 -4.29
N LYS A 117 -7.87 -24.91 -4.94
CA LYS A 117 -7.13 -25.67 -5.98
C LYS A 117 -6.44 -26.92 -5.43
N ARG A 118 -5.96 -26.85 -4.18
CA ARG A 118 -5.34 -28.01 -3.51
C ARG A 118 -6.36 -29.05 -3.08
N HIS A 119 -7.58 -28.63 -2.77
CA HIS A 119 -8.68 -29.50 -2.34
C HIS A 119 -9.89 -29.40 -3.30
N PRO A 120 -9.75 -29.85 -4.55
CA PRO A 120 -10.79 -29.64 -5.58
C PRO A 120 -12.11 -30.32 -5.24
N LYS A 121 -12.06 -31.46 -4.53
CA LYS A 121 -13.26 -32.25 -4.14
C LYS A 121 -14.05 -31.62 -2.97
N LEU A 122 -13.44 -30.73 -2.18
CA LEU A 122 -14.14 -30.07 -1.07
C LEU A 122 -15.00 -28.93 -1.60
N ASN A 123 -16.25 -28.83 -1.14
CA ASN A 123 -17.03 -27.61 -1.36
C ASN A 123 -16.47 -26.44 -0.53
N MET A 124 -16.84 -25.21 -0.86
CA MET A 124 -16.28 -24.01 -0.22
C MET A 124 -16.60 -23.96 1.28
N GLY A 125 -17.84 -24.32 1.68
CA GLY A 125 -18.24 -24.30 3.09
C GLY A 125 -17.45 -25.30 3.94
N THR A 126 -17.21 -26.51 3.43
CA THR A 126 -16.39 -27.54 4.10
C THR A 126 -14.93 -27.12 4.15
N LEU A 127 -14.41 -26.53 3.06
CA LEU A 127 -13.03 -26.02 3.02
C LEU A 127 -12.81 -24.95 4.08
N ILE A 128 -13.71 -23.98 4.20
CA ILE A 128 -13.64 -22.92 5.21
C ILE A 128 -13.71 -23.51 6.62
N ARG A 129 -14.68 -24.35 6.90
CA ARG A 129 -14.80 -24.99 8.23
C ARG A 129 -13.57 -25.79 8.62
N ARG A 130 -12.97 -26.53 7.67
CA ARG A 130 -11.82 -27.41 7.95
C ARG A 130 -10.48 -26.67 8.03
N HIS A 131 -10.26 -25.69 7.16
CA HIS A 131 -8.94 -25.05 6.98
C HIS A 131 -8.89 -23.61 7.47
N LEU A 132 -10.02 -22.98 7.75
CA LEU A 132 -10.14 -21.56 8.11
C LEU A 132 -11.11 -21.38 9.27
N PRO A 133 -10.92 -22.09 10.42
CA PRO A 133 -11.81 -21.93 11.57
C PRO A 133 -11.83 -20.46 12.01
N GLY A 134 -13.03 -19.89 12.19
CA GLY A 134 -13.18 -18.47 12.54
C GLY A 134 -12.72 -17.49 11.45
N TRP A 135 -12.60 -17.93 10.20
CA TRP A 135 -12.07 -17.14 9.08
C TRP A 135 -10.60 -16.72 9.26
N GLU A 136 -9.88 -17.45 10.11
CA GLU A 136 -8.45 -17.22 10.33
C GLU A 136 -7.62 -18.18 9.49
N ILE A 137 -6.57 -17.65 8.86
CA ILE A 137 -5.62 -18.46 8.10
C ILE A 137 -4.40 -18.66 8.98
N ARG A 138 -4.23 -19.90 9.48
CA ARG A 138 -3.08 -20.29 10.31
C ARG A 138 -2.54 -21.63 9.84
N ALA A 139 -1.23 -21.78 9.83
CA ALA A 139 -0.58 -23.07 9.58
C ALA A 139 0.82 -23.08 10.22
N GLU A 140 1.17 -24.15 10.92
CA GLU A 140 2.50 -24.35 11.49
C GLU A 140 2.99 -23.16 12.33
N GLY A 141 2.11 -22.56 13.14
CA GLY A 141 2.45 -21.40 13.96
C GLY A 141 2.56 -20.08 13.19
N VAL A 142 2.31 -20.08 11.86
CA VAL A 142 2.31 -18.88 11.06
C VAL A 142 0.87 -18.42 10.80
N GLU A 143 0.57 -17.18 11.18
CA GLU A 143 -0.72 -16.55 10.94
C GLU A 143 -0.64 -15.63 9.72
N PHE A 144 -1.75 -15.52 8.97
CA PHE A 144 -1.87 -14.56 7.88
C PHE A 144 -1.84 -13.13 8.41
N TYR A 145 -0.93 -12.33 7.87
CA TYR A 145 -0.83 -10.92 8.21
C TYR A 145 -2.02 -10.12 7.69
N ARG A 146 -2.78 -9.52 8.62
CA ARG A 146 -3.99 -8.73 8.32
C ARG A 146 -3.63 -7.27 8.06
N CYS A 147 -3.59 -6.88 6.79
CA CYS A 147 -3.26 -5.51 6.38
C CYS A 147 -4.22 -4.47 6.98
N TRP A 148 -5.49 -4.79 7.13
CA TRP A 148 -6.49 -3.87 7.69
C TRP A 148 -6.23 -3.53 9.16
N GLN A 149 -5.53 -4.38 9.91
CA GLN A 149 -5.14 -4.12 11.29
C GLN A 149 -3.97 -3.14 11.39
N HIS A 150 -3.19 -2.99 10.32
CA HIS A 150 -2.03 -2.10 10.33
C HIS A 150 -2.46 -0.66 10.64
N SER A 151 -1.78 -0.05 11.62
CA SER A 151 -2.05 1.33 12.03
C SER A 151 -1.62 2.31 10.94
N VAL A 152 -2.39 3.39 10.78
CA VAL A 152 -2.05 4.48 9.86
C VAL A 152 -1.73 5.71 10.69
N THR A 153 -0.48 6.13 10.67
CA THR A 153 0.00 7.34 11.34
C THR A 153 0.23 8.41 10.29
N ARG A 154 -0.76 9.28 10.07
CA ARG A 154 -0.66 10.32 9.05
C ARG A 154 0.45 11.31 9.39
N TYR A 155 1.30 11.57 8.44
CA TYR A 155 2.26 12.64 8.54
C TYR A 155 1.52 13.99 8.41
N ARG A 156 1.50 14.78 9.47
CA ARG A 156 1.00 16.15 9.38
C ARG A 156 2.14 17.02 8.89
N TYR A 157 1.97 17.58 7.69
CA TYR A 157 2.93 18.56 7.19
C TYR A 157 3.01 19.76 8.16
N ARG A 158 4.19 19.96 8.71
CA ARG A 158 4.50 21.05 9.65
C ARG A 158 5.36 22.13 8.99
N GLY A 159 5.10 22.40 7.71
CA GLY A 159 5.96 23.26 6.89
C GLY A 159 6.23 24.64 7.47
N THR A 160 5.29 25.20 8.22
CA THR A 160 5.48 26.49 8.93
C THR A 160 6.38 26.38 10.16
N LYS A 161 6.70 25.17 10.64
CA LYS A 161 7.52 24.93 11.84
C LYS A 161 8.91 24.36 11.53
N ILE A 162 9.17 24.02 10.27
CA ILE A 162 10.46 23.50 9.83
C ILE A 162 11.21 24.65 9.19
N PRO A 163 12.40 25.05 9.72
CA PRO A 163 13.25 26.06 9.08
C PRO A 163 13.55 25.62 7.64
N THR A 164 13.28 26.46 6.68
CA THR A 164 13.58 26.18 5.28
C THR A 164 14.57 27.21 4.77
N PRO A 165 15.51 26.85 3.88
CA PRO A 165 16.43 27.84 3.27
C PRO A 165 15.69 28.89 2.41
N TRP A 166 14.41 28.67 2.15
CA TRP A 166 13.50 29.50 1.35
C TRP A 166 12.47 30.26 2.22
N GLY A 167 12.57 30.17 3.54
CA GLY A 167 11.74 30.94 4.45
C GLY A 167 12.13 32.41 4.42
N PRO A 168 11.22 33.36 4.80
CA PRO A 168 11.58 34.74 4.96
C PRO A 168 12.77 34.83 5.93
N ALA A 169 13.81 35.54 5.53
CA ALA A 169 14.96 35.81 6.39
C ALA A 169 14.43 36.36 7.73
N GLN A 170 14.73 35.68 8.83
CA GLN A 170 14.48 36.22 10.15
C GLN A 170 15.35 37.47 10.23
N THR A 171 14.74 38.62 10.06
CA THR A 171 15.37 39.89 10.41
C THR A 171 15.70 39.86 11.91
N ALA A 172 16.99 39.83 12.20
CA ALA A 172 17.53 39.97 13.54
C ALA A 172 17.13 41.30 14.17
#